data_cdcbd9a713ad4df7b32b1ea18f3c78fd
#
_entry.id   cdcbd9a713ad4df7b32b1ea18f3c78fd
#
_cell.length_a   1.000
_cell.length_b   1.000
_cell.length_c   1.000
_cell.angle_alpha   90.00
_cell.angle_beta   90.00
_cell.angle_gamma   90.00
#
_symmetry.space_group_name_H-M   'P 1'
#
loop_
_entity.id
_entity.type
_entity.pdbx_description
1 polymer ?
#
loop_
_entity_poly.entity_id
_entity_poly.type
_entity_poly.pdbx_seq_one_letter_code
_entity_poly.pdbx_strand_id
1 'polypeptide(L)'
;MTATHTLTQTTTTAAAAAASAGGRPVLRKVLWALQILLAAFLFFASALPKFAGQADAVKTFTEIGWGQWLRYVTGAVEAAGAIGLVVPRLAGLAAAGLIGLMGGAVLTQLLVLEPAWALLPAAFAVVFAAVAWDRRAESRATLRSLSRVLGR
;
A
#
# COMPACT_ATOMS: atom_id res chain seq x y z
N MET A 1 50.18 -9.49 22.61
CA MET A 1 49.36 -8.29 22.27
C MET A 1 48.12 -8.57 21.40
N THR A 2 47.50 -9.75 21.46
CA THR A 2 46.43 -10.18 20.51
C THR A 2 45.02 -10.25 21.13
N ALA A 3 44.90 -10.10 22.44
CA ALA A 3 43.61 -10.28 23.14
C ALA A 3 42.67 -9.06 23.10
N THR A 4 43.21 -7.84 22.96
CA THR A 4 42.44 -6.60 23.06
C THR A 4 41.61 -6.30 21.79
N HIS A 5 42.05 -6.76 20.60
CA HIS A 5 41.35 -6.52 19.35
C HIS A 5 40.06 -7.35 19.22
N THR A 6 40.02 -8.55 19.78
CA THR A 6 38.87 -9.47 19.68
C THR A 6 37.67 -8.96 20.48
N LEU A 7 37.89 -8.39 21.66
CA LEU A 7 36.82 -7.87 22.53
C LEU A 7 36.15 -6.62 21.95
N THR A 8 36.91 -5.75 21.29
CA THR A 8 36.35 -4.51 20.67
C THR A 8 35.50 -4.82 19.49
N GLN A 9 35.84 -5.82 18.67
CA GLN A 9 35.01 -6.22 17.51
C GLN A 9 33.70 -6.87 17.96
N THR A 10 33.71 -7.69 19.00
CA THR A 10 32.51 -8.38 19.51
C THR A 10 31.50 -7.40 20.08
N THR A 11 31.94 -6.35 20.78
CA THR A 11 31.05 -5.32 21.34
C THR A 11 30.44 -4.43 20.26
N THR A 12 31.19 -4.08 19.21
CA THR A 12 30.68 -3.28 18.09
C THR A 12 29.62 -4.03 17.28
N THR A 13 29.85 -5.33 17.05
CA THR A 13 28.89 -6.19 16.31
C THR A 13 27.60 -6.40 17.10
N ALA A 14 27.71 -6.58 18.43
CA ALA A 14 26.55 -6.74 19.32
C ALA A 14 25.73 -5.45 19.43
N ALA A 15 26.38 -4.28 19.49
CA ALA A 15 25.70 -2.98 19.53
C ALA A 15 24.99 -2.67 18.20
N ALA A 16 25.61 -2.98 17.05
CA ALA A 16 24.99 -2.84 15.73
C ALA A 16 23.79 -3.79 15.55
N ALA A 17 23.88 -5.03 16.03
CA ALA A 17 22.78 -5.99 16.02
C ALA A 17 21.62 -5.55 16.92
N ALA A 18 21.90 -4.99 18.10
CA ALA A 18 20.88 -4.47 19.02
C ALA A 18 20.19 -3.22 18.46
N ALA A 19 20.93 -2.32 17.80
CA ALA A 19 20.36 -1.14 17.13
C ALA A 19 19.43 -1.52 15.95
N SER A 20 19.78 -2.56 15.20
CA SER A 20 18.93 -3.06 14.09
C SER A 20 17.68 -3.82 14.59
N ALA A 21 17.72 -4.44 15.77
CA ALA A 21 16.58 -5.13 16.37
C ALA A 21 15.53 -4.17 16.94
N GLY A 22 15.94 -3.00 17.45
CA GLY A 22 15.03 -2.00 18.02
C GLY A 22 14.19 -1.25 16.99
N GLY A 23 14.66 -1.08 15.76
CA GLY A 23 13.95 -0.32 14.71
C GLY A 23 12.77 -1.06 14.06
N ARG A 24 12.82 -2.38 13.98
CA ARG A 24 11.80 -3.19 13.31
C ARG A 24 10.40 -3.12 13.93
N PRO A 25 10.22 -3.22 15.27
CA PRO A 25 8.89 -3.14 15.88
C PRO A 25 8.27 -1.74 15.76
N VAL A 26 9.08 -0.68 15.82
CA VAL A 26 8.58 0.70 15.65
C VAL A 26 8.15 0.94 14.22
N LEU A 27 8.97 0.59 13.23
CA LEU A 27 8.64 0.70 11.81
C LEU A 27 7.35 -0.04 11.49
N ARG A 28 7.18 -1.24 12.02
CA ARG A 28 5.98 -2.05 11.80
C ARG A 28 4.72 -1.41 12.40
N LYS A 29 4.81 -0.77 13.56
CA LYS A 29 3.70 0.01 14.14
C LYS A 29 3.37 1.24 13.30
N VAL A 30 4.37 1.97 12.80
CA VAL A 30 4.18 3.12 11.92
C VAL A 30 3.52 2.70 10.61
N LEU A 31 4.01 1.65 9.97
CA LEU A 31 3.40 1.11 8.75
C LEU A 31 1.96 0.67 8.99
N TRP A 32 1.66 0.08 10.14
CA TRP A 32 0.30 -0.32 10.49
C TRP A 32 -0.63 0.88 10.68
N ALA A 33 -0.17 1.93 11.35
CA ALA A 33 -0.93 3.16 11.53
C ALA A 33 -1.20 3.86 10.18
N LEU A 34 -0.18 3.97 9.32
CA LEU A 34 -0.33 4.51 7.96
C LEU A 34 -1.29 3.67 7.12
N GLN A 35 -1.21 2.36 7.22
CA GLN A 35 -2.08 1.41 6.52
C GLN A 35 -3.55 1.60 6.90
N ILE A 36 -3.88 1.75 8.19
CA ILE A 36 -5.23 2.03 8.66
C ILE A 36 -5.70 3.41 8.19
N LEU A 37 -4.86 4.42 8.31
CA LEU A 37 -5.19 5.77 7.89
C LEU A 37 -5.50 5.84 6.39
N LEU A 38 -4.66 5.20 5.56
CA LEU A 38 -4.89 5.13 4.12
C LEU A 38 -6.11 4.28 3.77
N ALA A 39 -6.37 3.18 4.48
CA ALA A 39 -7.58 2.40 4.29
C ALA A 39 -8.84 3.23 4.58
N ALA A 40 -8.85 3.97 5.67
CA ALA A 40 -9.94 4.87 6.01
C ALA A 40 -10.11 5.98 4.95
N PHE A 41 -9.03 6.60 4.51
CA PHE A 41 -9.05 7.60 3.46
C PHE A 41 -9.61 7.02 2.13
N LEU A 42 -9.10 5.89 1.66
CA LEU A 42 -9.57 5.25 0.44
C LEU A 42 -11.03 4.88 0.51
N PHE A 43 -11.50 4.41 1.65
CA PHE A 43 -12.90 4.01 1.81
C PHE A 43 -13.83 5.23 1.90
N PHE A 44 -13.58 6.13 2.84
CA PHE A 44 -14.51 7.22 3.15
C PHE A 44 -14.33 8.45 2.25
N ALA A 45 -13.10 8.81 1.91
CA ALA A 45 -12.79 10.02 1.15
C ALA A 45 -12.63 9.78 -0.36
N SER A 46 -12.49 8.52 -0.80
CA SER A 46 -12.30 8.20 -2.20
C SER A 46 -13.41 7.30 -2.78
N ALA A 47 -13.62 6.10 -2.24
CA ALA A 47 -14.60 5.15 -2.78
C ALA A 47 -16.06 5.59 -2.55
N LEU A 48 -16.42 5.97 -1.33
CA LEU A 48 -17.80 6.40 -1.00
C LEU A 48 -18.30 7.56 -1.86
N PRO A 49 -17.56 8.66 -2.07
CA PRO A 49 -17.94 9.74 -2.97
C PRO A 49 -18.19 9.27 -4.41
N LYS A 50 -17.41 8.29 -4.89
CA LYS A 50 -17.61 7.71 -6.22
C LYS A 50 -18.93 6.97 -6.34
N PHE A 51 -19.30 6.18 -5.33
CA PHE A 51 -20.60 5.50 -5.30
C PHE A 51 -21.76 6.46 -5.11
N ALA A 52 -21.61 7.46 -4.25
CA ALA A 52 -22.63 8.47 -3.99
C ALA A 52 -22.87 9.43 -5.19
N GLY A 53 -22.04 9.40 -6.21
CA GLY A 53 -22.19 10.31 -7.37
C GLY A 53 -21.85 11.75 -7.02
N GLN A 54 -20.90 11.98 -6.11
CA GLN A 54 -20.48 13.32 -5.76
C GLN A 54 -20.04 14.10 -7.01
N ALA A 55 -20.36 15.38 -7.07
CA ALA A 55 -20.19 16.21 -8.26
C ALA A 55 -18.74 16.20 -8.82
N ASP A 56 -17.75 16.31 -7.94
CA ASP A 56 -16.33 16.29 -8.34
C ASP A 56 -15.93 14.93 -8.92
N ALA A 57 -16.43 13.82 -8.34
CA ALA A 57 -16.17 12.49 -8.88
C ALA A 57 -16.81 12.32 -10.24
N VAL A 58 -18.07 12.74 -10.41
CA VAL A 58 -18.77 12.68 -11.70
C VAL A 58 -18.04 13.51 -12.74
N LYS A 59 -17.63 14.75 -12.40
CA LYS A 59 -16.87 15.64 -13.28
C LYS A 59 -15.57 15.00 -13.74
N THR A 60 -14.74 14.50 -12.79
CA THR A 60 -13.45 13.85 -13.08
C THR A 60 -13.63 12.70 -14.08
N PHE A 61 -14.59 11.80 -13.85
CA PHE A 61 -14.80 10.66 -14.76
C PHE A 61 -15.46 11.04 -16.09
N THR A 62 -16.12 12.19 -16.15
CA THR A 62 -16.58 12.78 -17.43
C THR A 62 -15.38 13.31 -18.22
N GLU A 63 -14.43 13.99 -17.59
CA GLU A 63 -13.20 14.50 -18.21
C GLU A 63 -12.31 13.37 -18.74
N ILE A 64 -12.22 12.24 -18.00
CA ILE A 64 -11.51 11.02 -18.46
C ILE A 64 -12.13 10.46 -19.76
N GLY A 65 -13.42 10.64 -19.97
CA GLY A 65 -14.09 10.30 -21.24
C GLY A 65 -14.43 8.81 -21.44
N TRP A 66 -14.12 7.93 -20.46
CA TRP A 66 -14.40 6.49 -20.54
C TRP A 66 -15.78 6.11 -20.00
N GLY A 67 -16.56 7.08 -19.58
CA GLY A 67 -17.90 6.89 -19.02
C GLY A 67 -17.92 6.65 -17.51
N GLN A 68 -19.12 6.82 -16.94
CA GLN A 68 -19.31 6.75 -15.46
C GLN A 68 -19.15 5.34 -14.88
N TRP A 69 -19.18 4.29 -15.70
CA TRP A 69 -18.93 2.92 -15.23
C TRP A 69 -17.53 2.76 -14.59
N LEU A 70 -16.53 3.46 -15.17
CA LEU A 70 -15.16 3.43 -14.65
C LEU A 70 -15.10 3.99 -13.22
N ARG A 71 -15.92 4.97 -12.89
CA ARG A 71 -16.05 5.52 -11.53
C ARG A 71 -16.45 4.45 -10.52
N TYR A 72 -17.43 3.62 -10.88
CA TYR A 72 -17.87 2.52 -10.01
C TYR A 72 -16.82 1.41 -9.88
N VAL A 73 -16.15 1.07 -10.98
CA VAL A 73 -15.07 0.06 -10.96
C VAL A 73 -13.90 0.52 -10.08
N THR A 74 -13.41 1.75 -10.27
CA THR A 74 -12.32 2.28 -9.45
C THR A 74 -12.73 2.39 -7.98
N GLY A 75 -13.94 2.87 -7.69
CA GLY A 75 -14.50 2.91 -6.34
C GLY A 75 -14.57 1.51 -5.70
N ALA A 76 -14.98 0.49 -6.45
CA ALA A 76 -15.02 -0.89 -5.96
C ALA A 76 -13.62 -1.44 -5.65
N VAL A 77 -12.65 -1.18 -6.51
CA VAL A 77 -11.25 -1.59 -6.30
C VAL A 77 -10.66 -0.87 -5.08
N GLU A 78 -10.93 0.41 -4.91
CA GLU A 78 -10.50 1.18 -3.73
C GLU A 78 -11.13 0.65 -2.44
N ALA A 79 -12.42 0.39 -2.43
CA ALA A 79 -13.12 -0.18 -1.27
C ALA A 79 -12.59 -1.57 -0.92
N ALA A 80 -12.43 -2.45 -1.91
CA ALA A 80 -11.86 -3.79 -1.72
C ALA A 80 -10.41 -3.71 -1.22
N GLY A 81 -9.61 -2.80 -1.79
CA GLY A 81 -8.24 -2.53 -1.35
C GLY A 81 -8.18 -2.02 0.08
N ALA A 82 -9.06 -1.08 0.45
CA ALA A 82 -9.15 -0.55 1.80
C ALA A 82 -9.50 -1.65 2.83
N ILE A 83 -10.48 -2.48 2.52
CA ILE A 83 -10.83 -3.65 3.37
C ILE A 83 -9.66 -4.63 3.43
N GLY A 84 -9.04 -4.95 2.31
CA GLY A 84 -7.89 -5.86 2.24
C GLY A 84 -6.69 -5.37 3.04
N LEU A 85 -6.45 -4.05 3.09
CA LEU A 85 -5.37 -3.44 3.88
C LEU A 85 -5.53 -3.70 5.39
N VAL A 86 -6.76 -3.69 5.93
CA VAL A 86 -7.00 -3.91 7.36
C VAL A 86 -7.03 -5.38 7.74
N VAL A 87 -7.09 -6.29 6.76
CA VAL A 87 -7.02 -7.74 7.00
C VAL A 87 -5.56 -8.19 6.91
N PRO A 88 -4.90 -8.63 8.00
CA PRO A 88 -3.46 -8.87 8.02
C PRO A 88 -2.95 -9.82 6.95
N ARG A 89 -3.71 -10.88 6.64
CA ARG A 89 -3.35 -11.88 5.61
C ARG A 89 -3.48 -11.37 4.18
N LEU A 90 -4.32 -10.36 3.94
CA LEU A 90 -4.58 -9.78 2.62
C LEU A 90 -3.82 -8.48 2.39
N ALA A 91 -3.32 -7.85 3.44
CA ALA A 91 -2.74 -6.51 3.41
C ALA A 91 -1.64 -6.34 2.36
N GLY A 92 -0.76 -7.32 2.22
CA GLY A 92 0.29 -7.27 1.21
C GLY A 92 -0.23 -7.42 -0.23
N LEU A 93 -1.25 -8.26 -0.46
CA LEU A 93 -1.89 -8.43 -1.77
C LEU A 93 -2.74 -7.20 -2.12
N ALA A 94 -3.48 -6.68 -1.16
CA ALA A 94 -4.26 -5.45 -1.32
C ALA A 94 -3.35 -4.25 -1.66
N ALA A 95 -2.24 -4.11 -0.93
CA ALA A 95 -1.24 -3.07 -1.21
C ALA A 95 -0.66 -3.21 -2.63
N ALA A 96 -0.35 -4.42 -3.09
CA ALA A 96 0.13 -4.67 -4.45
C ALA A 96 -0.91 -4.27 -5.52
N GLY A 97 -2.18 -4.62 -5.32
CA GLY A 97 -3.27 -4.21 -6.21
C GLY A 97 -3.47 -2.68 -6.24
N LEU A 98 -3.40 -2.04 -5.07
CA LEU A 98 -3.52 -0.59 -4.95
C LEU A 98 -2.34 0.17 -5.59
N ILE A 99 -1.13 -0.41 -5.64
CA ILE A 99 -0.01 0.18 -6.40
C ILE A 99 -0.38 0.30 -7.87
N GLY A 100 -0.97 -0.74 -8.46
CA GLY A 100 -1.45 -0.71 -9.85
C GLY A 100 -2.51 0.37 -10.07
N LEU A 101 -3.48 0.48 -9.16
CA LEU A 101 -4.51 1.51 -9.20
C LEU A 101 -3.91 2.93 -9.10
N MET A 102 -2.97 3.14 -8.17
CA MET A 102 -2.30 4.43 -8.01
C MET A 102 -1.44 4.78 -9.24
N GLY A 103 -0.80 3.79 -9.86
CA GLY A 103 -0.10 3.98 -11.14
C GLY A 103 -1.03 4.47 -12.24
N GLY A 104 -2.20 3.86 -12.36
CA GLY A 104 -3.26 4.33 -13.27
C GLY A 104 -3.73 5.76 -12.95
N ALA A 105 -3.91 6.08 -11.67
CA ALA A 105 -4.29 7.42 -11.24
C ALA A 105 -3.21 8.46 -11.56
N VAL A 106 -1.92 8.15 -11.34
CA VAL A 106 -0.80 9.03 -11.73
C VAL A 106 -0.82 9.29 -13.23
N LEU A 107 -0.93 8.25 -14.05
CA LEU A 107 -0.99 8.41 -15.51
C LEU A 107 -2.19 9.25 -15.95
N THR A 108 -3.35 9.04 -15.35
CA THR A 108 -4.55 9.83 -15.65
C THR A 108 -4.36 11.30 -15.28
N GLN A 109 -3.74 11.61 -14.14
CA GLN A 109 -3.44 12.99 -13.77
C GLN A 109 -2.46 13.64 -14.73
N LEU A 110 -1.40 12.93 -15.15
CA LEU A 110 -0.37 13.48 -16.04
C LEU A 110 -0.84 13.67 -17.48
N LEU A 111 -1.73 12.80 -17.98
CA LEU A 111 -2.08 12.75 -19.40
C LEU A 111 -3.44 13.39 -19.72
N VAL A 112 -4.35 13.46 -18.75
CA VAL A 112 -5.75 13.81 -18.99
C VAL A 112 -6.24 14.95 -18.10
N LEU A 113 -5.82 14.96 -16.82
CA LEU A 113 -6.31 15.91 -15.83
C LEU A 113 -5.24 16.96 -15.49
N GLU A 114 -4.97 17.14 -14.19
CA GLU A 114 -4.04 18.14 -13.64
C GLU A 114 -2.77 17.46 -13.13
N PRO A 115 -1.60 17.63 -13.77
CA PRO A 115 -0.34 16.98 -13.39
C PRO A 115 0.09 17.25 -11.95
N ALA A 116 -0.25 18.40 -11.37
CA ALA A 116 0.08 18.74 -9.98
C ALA A 116 -0.53 17.75 -8.97
N TRP A 117 -1.69 17.18 -9.27
CA TRP A 117 -2.36 16.20 -8.41
C TRP A 117 -1.80 14.78 -8.53
N ALA A 118 -0.88 14.51 -9.47
CA ALA A 118 -0.21 13.22 -9.60
C ALA A 118 0.65 12.85 -8.38
N LEU A 119 1.11 13.86 -7.61
CA LEU A 119 1.93 13.64 -6.42
C LEU A 119 1.19 12.86 -5.33
N LEU A 120 -0.11 13.07 -5.18
CA LEU A 120 -0.90 12.40 -4.13
C LEU A 120 -0.98 10.87 -4.36
N PRO A 121 -1.44 10.36 -5.52
CA PRO A 121 -1.43 8.92 -5.77
C PRO A 121 -0.01 8.35 -5.85
N ALA A 122 0.99 9.11 -6.28
CA ALA A 122 2.38 8.67 -6.25
C ALA A 122 2.88 8.45 -4.81
N ALA A 123 2.59 9.37 -3.89
CA ALA A 123 2.93 9.21 -2.48
C ALA A 123 2.23 7.98 -1.86
N PHE A 124 0.96 7.75 -2.19
CA PHE A 124 0.23 6.55 -1.74
C PHE A 124 0.85 5.27 -2.29
N ALA A 125 1.27 5.26 -3.57
CA ALA A 125 1.95 4.12 -4.18
C ALA A 125 3.24 3.75 -3.42
N VAL A 126 4.03 4.74 -2.98
CA VAL A 126 5.24 4.51 -2.18
C VAL A 126 4.91 3.85 -0.84
N VAL A 127 3.88 4.33 -0.13
CA VAL A 127 3.47 3.72 1.15
C VAL A 127 2.94 2.30 0.92
N PHE A 128 2.14 2.06 -0.12
CA PHE A 128 1.68 0.70 -0.46
C PHE A 128 2.83 -0.22 -0.84
N ALA A 129 3.87 0.30 -1.53
CA ALA A 129 5.07 -0.48 -1.83
C ALA A 129 5.81 -0.89 -0.55
N ALA A 130 5.94 0.00 0.44
CA ALA A 130 6.51 -0.31 1.73
C ALA A 130 5.70 -1.38 2.48
N VAL A 131 4.36 -1.27 2.49
CA VAL A 131 3.46 -2.27 3.09
C VAL A 131 3.59 -3.62 2.38
N ALA A 132 3.53 -3.64 1.04
CA ALA A 132 3.66 -4.86 0.24
C ALA A 132 5.00 -5.56 0.50
N TRP A 133 6.07 -4.78 0.63
CA TRP A 133 7.41 -5.29 0.93
C TRP A 133 7.51 -5.88 2.34
N ASP A 134 7.00 -5.20 3.36
CA ASP A 134 6.97 -5.68 4.75
C ASP A 134 6.17 -6.99 4.86
N ARG A 135 5.06 -7.08 4.13
CA ARG A 135 4.11 -8.21 4.14
C ARG A 135 4.39 -9.30 3.10
N ARG A 136 5.50 -9.23 2.37
CA ARG A 136 5.77 -10.17 1.24
C ARG A 136 5.78 -11.65 1.63
N ALA A 137 6.23 -11.98 2.84
CA ALA A 137 6.24 -13.36 3.33
C ALA A 137 4.83 -13.89 3.58
N GLU A 138 3.96 -13.08 4.19
CA GLU A 138 2.55 -13.38 4.46
C GLU A 138 1.78 -13.54 3.13
N SER A 139 2.02 -12.64 2.16
CA SER A 139 1.41 -12.69 0.83
C SER A 139 1.76 -13.97 0.07
N ARG A 140 3.04 -14.38 0.12
CA ARG A 140 3.49 -15.64 -0.51
C ARG A 140 2.85 -16.86 0.14
N ALA A 141 2.68 -16.87 1.47
CA ALA A 141 2.02 -17.95 2.18
C ALA A 141 0.54 -18.05 1.78
N THR A 142 -0.17 -16.91 1.69
CA THR A 142 -1.56 -16.83 1.26
C THR A 142 -1.73 -17.36 -0.17
N LEU A 143 -0.89 -16.92 -1.12
CA LEU A 143 -0.94 -17.37 -2.51
C LEU A 143 -0.70 -18.89 -2.63
N ARG A 144 0.25 -19.44 -1.88
CA ARG A 144 0.50 -20.90 -1.85
C ARG A 144 -0.69 -21.69 -1.29
N SER A 145 -1.40 -21.15 -0.29
CA SER A 145 -2.59 -21.82 0.24
C SER A 145 -3.73 -21.82 -0.78
N LEU A 146 -3.94 -20.72 -1.49
CA LEU A 146 -4.96 -20.60 -2.53
C LEU A 146 -4.66 -21.55 -3.71
N SER A 147 -3.42 -21.62 -4.17
CA SER A 147 -3.04 -22.52 -5.27
C SER A 147 -3.27 -23.98 -4.93
N ARG A 148 -3.10 -24.40 -3.67
CA ARG A 148 -3.39 -25.77 -3.22
C ARG A 148 -4.88 -26.09 -3.19
N VAL A 149 -5.73 -25.09 -2.94
CA VAL A 149 -7.20 -25.28 -2.91
C VAL A 149 -7.75 -25.32 -4.34
N LEU A 150 -7.25 -24.47 -5.23
CA LEU A 150 -7.71 -24.39 -6.63
C LEU A 150 -7.14 -25.50 -7.53
N GLY A 151 -6.04 -26.13 -7.13
CA GLY A 151 -5.40 -27.23 -7.86
C GLY A 151 -5.87 -28.64 -7.45
N ARG A 152 -6.91 -28.72 -6.62
CA ARG A 152 -7.64 -29.95 -6.29
C ARG A 152 -8.96 -30.02 -7.05
#